data_41d1e8c23e97229db3a6e911a70df105
#
_entry.id   41d1e8c23e97229db3a6e911a70df105
#
_cell.length_a   1.000
_cell.length_b   1.000
_cell.length_c   1.000
_cell.angle_alpha   90.00
_cell.angle_beta   90.00
_cell.angle_gamma   90.00
#
_symmetry.space_group_name_H-M   'P 1'
#
loop_
_entity.id
_entity.type
_entity.pdbx_description
1 polymer ?
#
loop_
_entity_poly.entity_id
_entity_poly.type
_entity_poly.pdbx_seq_one_letter_code
_entity_poly.pdbx_strand_id
1 'polypeptide(L)'
;PTNISALVSITQDNTGLVTITPTGEGVVTYNVDYGDGSDISGSINPGNSTEHFYSEGTYEATIIGTALDGSTAQATVTVVVSFIAPQNLVVDILTSSGSYNILVSASADYATSFEVLFGDEAGGDATPMQIGEQLSHSYELAGTYNVTVTALSGGAATTQYSEEITITDPPVFDGFSTFEDFEGEVPGNFSFGGVGNVQVV
;
A
#
# COMPACT_ATOMS: atom_id res chain seq x y z
N PRO A 1 -17.66 28.53 -33.66
CA PRO A 1 -18.06 28.03 -32.34
C PRO A 1 -18.05 29.17 -31.31
N THR A 2 -18.98 29.14 -30.35
CA THR A 2 -19.07 30.13 -29.25
C THR A 2 -19.47 29.44 -27.95
N ASN A 3 -19.33 30.15 -26.84
CA ASN A 3 -19.73 29.65 -25.49
C ASN A 3 -19.10 28.32 -25.12
N ILE A 4 -17.81 28.12 -25.46
CA ILE A 4 -17.08 26.91 -25.13
C ILE A 4 -16.88 26.85 -23.61
N SER A 5 -17.21 25.70 -23.04
CA SER A 5 -17.05 25.38 -21.61
C SER A 5 -17.03 23.86 -21.41
N ALA A 6 -16.95 23.38 -20.17
CA ALA A 6 -17.14 21.99 -19.83
C ALA A 6 -17.75 21.83 -18.43
N LEU A 7 -18.51 20.74 -18.24
CA LEU A 7 -18.80 20.21 -16.93
C LEU A 7 -17.68 19.26 -16.52
N VAL A 8 -17.15 19.44 -15.32
CA VAL A 8 -16.09 18.59 -14.73
C VAL A 8 -16.67 17.87 -13.54
N SER A 9 -16.50 16.55 -13.50
CA SER A 9 -16.86 15.68 -12.39
C SER A 9 -15.67 14.87 -11.95
N ILE A 10 -15.39 14.81 -10.66
CA ILE A 10 -14.22 14.17 -10.06
C ILE A 10 -14.70 13.10 -9.09
N THR A 11 -14.16 11.88 -9.18
CA THR A 11 -14.45 10.83 -8.20
C THR A 11 -13.80 11.16 -6.85
N GLN A 12 -14.43 10.71 -5.76
CA GLN A 12 -13.94 10.96 -4.40
C GLN A 12 -13.38 9.66 -3.78
N ASP A 13 -12.58 8.92 -4.56
CA ASP A 13 -12.05 7.60 -4.20
C ASP A 13 -10.52 7.52 -4.30
N ASN A 14 -9.85 8.67 -4.41
CA ASN A 14 -8.40 8.80 -4.59
C ASN A 14 -7.84 8.14 -5.87
N THR A 15 -8.70 7.81 -6.84
CA THR A 15 -8.23 7.33 -8.16
C THR A 15 -7.72 8.47 -9.04
N GLY A 16 -8.16 9.69 -8.77
CA GLY A 16 -7.89 10.86 -9.61
C GLY A 16 -8.67 10.86 -10.92
N LEU A 17 -9.69 10.00 -11.06
CA LEU A 17 -10.52 9.95 -12.25
C LEU A 17 -11.40 11.20 -12.36
N VAL A 18 -11.26 11.89 -13.49
CA VAL A 18 -12.01 13.09 -13.86
C VAL A 18 -12.76 12.84 -15.16
N THR A 19 -14.05 13.11 -15.17
CA THR A 19 -14.90 13.11 -16.36
C THR A 19 -15.11 14.55 -16.81
N ILE A 20 -14.77 14.87 -18.06
CA ILE A 20 -14.93 16.17 -18.68
C ILE A 20 -15.98 16.06 -19.80
N THR A 21 -17.06 16.81 -19.68
CA THR A 21 -18.13 16.87 -20.67
C THR A 21 -18.11 18.26 -21.35
N PRO A 22 -17.53 18.40 -22.56
CA PRO A 22 -17.47 19.65 -23.27
C PRO A 22 -18.85 20.17 -23.69
N THR A 23 -19.01 21.49 -23.68
CA THR A 23 -20.22 22.17 -24.15
C THR A 23 -19.86 23.40 -25.01
N GLY A 24 -20.73 23.78 -25.92
CA GLY A 24 -20.54 24.94 -26.78
C GLY A 24 -21.61 25.02 -27.87
N GLU A 25 -21.67 26.15 -28.57
CA GLU A 25 -22.61 26.40 -29.66
C GLU A 25 -21.89 26.36 -31.01
N GLY A 26 -22.53 25.76 -32.02
CA GLY A 26 -22.00 25.63 -33.36
C GLY A 26 -20.79 24.70 -33.49
N VAL A 27 -20.63 23.77 -32.52
CA VAL A 27 -19.53 22.79 -32.47
C VAL A 27 -20.00 21.46 -33.02
N VAL A 28 -19.16 20.82 -33.85
CA VAL A 28 -19.36 19.46 -34.39
C VAL A 28 -18.44 18.44 -33.73
N THR A 29 -17.27 18.87 -33.22
CA THR A 29 -16.37 18.01 -32.43
C THR A 29 -15.61 18.83 -31.42
N TYR A 30 -15.23 18.17 -30.32
CA TYR A 30 -14.33 18.70 -29.27
C TYR A 30 -13.06 17.89 -29.17
N ASN A 31 -12.00 18.55 -28.69
CA ASN A 31 -10.81 17.92 -28.13
C ASN A 31 -10.51 18.58 -26.79
N VAL A 32 -9.88 17.85 -25.88
CA VAL A 32 -9.48 18.33 -24.57
C VAL A 32 -7.97 18.15 -24.42
N ASP A 33 -7.26 19.25 -24.20
CA ASP A 33 -5.91 19.23 -23.66
C ASP A 33 -6.05 19.26 -22.14
N TYR A 34 -5.54 18.22 -21.46
CA TYR A 34 -5.75 18.02 -20.04
C TYR A 34 -4.89 18.93 -19.16
N GLY A 35 -3.88 19.60 -19.72
CA GLY A 35 -3.04 20.57 -19.01
C GLY A 35 -2.02 19.96 -18.06
N ASP A 36 -1.82 18.65 -18.10
CA ASP A 36 -0.87 17.89 -17.28
C ASP A 36 0.34 17.37 -18.09
N GLY A 37 0.41 17.72 -19.37
CA GLY A 37 1.47 17.28 -20.29
C GLY A 37 1.19 15.93 -20.95
N SER A 38 0.03 15.31 -20.71
CA SER A 38 -0.43 14.12 -21.44
C SER A 38 -0.92 14.48 -22.85
N ASP A 39 -1.19 13.45 -23.65
CA ASP A 39 -1.73 13.64 -25.00
C ASP A 39 -3.15 14.25 -24.96
N ILE A 40 -3.44 15.09 -25.96
CA ILE A 40 -4.78 15.65 -26.17
C ILE A 40 -5.79 14.50 -26.44
N SER A 41 -7.00 14.64 -25.93
CA SER A 41 -8.08 13.66 -26.17
C SER A 41 -8.31 13.40 -27.65
N GLY A 42 -8.83 12.22 -27.97
CA GLY A 42 -9.47 11.98 -29.27
C GLY A 42 -10.65 12.92 -29.52
N SER A 43 -11.25 12.85 -30.72
CA SER A 43 -12.44 13.62 -31.03
C SER A 43 -13.64 13.20 -30.23
N ILE A 44 -14.30 14.15 -29.56
CA ILE A 44 -15.48 13.98 -28.73
C ILE A 44 -16.67 14.60 -29.43
N ASN A 45 -17.74 13.83 -29.65
CA ASN A 45 -18.96 14.35 -30.25
C ASN A 45 -19.76 15.17 -29.19
N PRO A 46 -20.53 16.18 -29.60
CA PRO A 46 -21.42 16.91 -28.73
C PRO A 46 -22.34 15.98 -27.90
N GLY A 47 -22.37 16.20 -26.58
CA GLY A 47 -23.13 15.39 -25.63
C GLY A 47 -22.37 14.20 -25.06
N ASN A 48 -21.18 13.90 -25.55
CA ASN A 48 -20.27 12.88 -25.00
C ASN A 48 -19.24 13.52 -24.05
N SER A 49 -18.59 12.67 -23.27
CA SER A 49 -17.51 13.03 -22.34
C SER A 49 -16.22 12.29 -22.66
N THR A 50 -15.13 12.75 -22.05
CA THR A 50 -13.86 12.05 -21.97
C THR A 50 -13.49 11.84 -20.51
N GLU A 51 -12.70 10.82 -20.23
CA GLU A 51 -12.19 10.51 -18.88
C GLU A 51 -10.67 10.61 -18.89
N HIS A 52 -10.11 11.13 -17.79
CA HIS A 52 -8.68 11.24 -17.60
C HIS A 52 -8.32 11.06 -16.12
N PHE A 53 -7.16 10.43 -15.87
CA PHE A 53 -6.62 10.26 -14.52
C PHE A 53 -5.58 11.33 -14.25
N TYR A 54 -5.85 12.17 -13.25
CA TYR A 54 -4.90 13.16 -12.75
C TYR A 54 -4.28 12.71 -11.43
N SER A 55 -3.03 13.10 -11.23
CA SER A 55 -2.47 13.13 -9.88
C SER A 55 -3.11 14.25 -9.04
N GLU A 56 -2.88 14.26 -7.73
CA GLU A 56 -3.31 15.36 -6.88
C GLU A 56 -2.69 16.67 -7.37
N GLY A 57 -3.51 17.71 -7.55
CA GLY A 57 -3.04 18.99 -8.06
C GLY A 57 -4.13 19.88 -8.66
N THR A 58 -3.69 21.00 -9.25
CA THR A 58 -4.56 21.92 -9.98
C THR A 58 -4.08 22.02 -11.41
N TYR A 59 -4.97 21.82 -12.36
CA TYR A 59 -4.68 21.78 -13.78
C TYR A 59 -5.59 22.71 -14.54
N GLU A 60 -5.10 23.25 -15.67
CA GLU A 60 -5.86 24.10 -16.58
C GLU A 60 -6.15 23.32 -17.86
N ALA A 61 -7.29 22.64 -17.89
CA ALA A 61 -7.72 21.90 -19.05
C ALA A 61 -8.26 22.83 -20.14
N THR A 62 -7.79 22.71 -21.37
CA THR A 62 -8.26 23.51 -22.50
C THR A 62 -9.24 22.72 -23.35
N ILE A 63 -10.45 23.23 -23.49
CA ILE A 63 -11.51 22.68 -24.33
C ILE A 63 -11.45 23.35 -25.69
N ILE A 64 -11.26 22.56 -26.75
CA ILE A 64 -11.18 23.04 -28.12
C ILE A 64 -12.41 22.57 -28.88
N GLY A 65 -13.28 23.48 -29.28
CA GLY A 65 -14.46 23.20 -30.11
C GLY A 65 -14.21 23.54 -31.59
N THR A 66 -14.53 22.61 -32.47
CA THR A 66 -14.41 22.77 -33.93
C THR A 66 -15.77 22.80 -34.60
N ALA A 67 -16.03 23.80 -35.43
CA ALA A 67 -17.26 23.91 -36.24
C ALA A 67 -17.15 23.16 -37.58
N LEU A 68 -18.27 23.05 -38.29
CA LEU A 68 -18.35 22.36 -39.59
C LEU A 68 -17.46 22.98 -40.70
N ASP A 69 -17.23 24.29 -40.64
CA ASP A 69 -16.35 25.03 -41.56
C ASP A 69 -14.86 24.93 -41.18
N GLY A 70 -14.51 24.17 -40.13
CA GLY A 70 -13.15 24.01 -39.62
C GLY A 70 -12.69 25.14 -38.70
N SER A 71 -13.52 26.15 -38.43
CA SER A 71 -13.17 27.19 -37.46
C SER A 71 -13.18 26.62 -36.02
N THR A 72 -12.27 27.13 -35.20
CA THR A 72 -12.13 26.67 -33.81
C THR A 72 -12.33 27.80 -32.80
N ALA A 73 -12.81 27.44 -31.62
CA ALA A 73 -12.77 28.28 -30.42
C ALA A 73 -12.35 27.43 -29.22
N GLN A 74 -11.77 28.07 -28.23
CA GLN A 74 -11.29 27.38 -27.04
C GLN A 74 -11.66 28.14 -25.76
N ALA A 75 -11.71 27.38 -24.65
CA ALA A 75 -11.84 27.91 -23.29
C ALA A 75 -11.07 27.01 -22.33
N THR A 76 -10.56 27.61 -21.27
CA THR A 76 -9.84 26.90 -20.20
C THR A 76 -10.78 26.68 -19.03
N VAL A 77 -10.68 25.48 -18.45
CA VAL A 77 -11.45 25.07 -17.25
C VAL A 77 -10.46 24.55 -16.21
N THR A 78 -10.54 25.12 -15.00
CA THR A 78 -9.68 24.67 -13.89
C THR A 78 -10.20 23.35 -13.33
N VAL A 79 -9.31 22.35 -13.24
CA VAL A 79 -9.55 21.05 -12.63
C VAL A 79 -8.73 20.97 -11.35
N VAL A 80 -9.39 20.84 -10.19
CA VAL A 80 -8.73 20.70 -8.88
C VAL A 80 -8.94 19.29 -8.37
N VAL A 81 -7.89 18.49 -8.33
CA VAL A 81 -7.90 17.13 -7.80
C VAL A 81 -7.24 17.14 -6.43
N SER A 82 -7.97 16.72 -5.42
CA SER A 82 -7.48 16.56 -4.06
C SER A 82 -7.85 15.17 -3.54
N PHE A 83 -6.89 14.53 -2.87
CA PHE A 83 -7.08 13.20 -2.31
C PHE A 83 -7.45 13.27 -0.82
N ILE A 84 -8.31 12.36 -0.41
CA ILE A 84 -8.75 12.22 0.97
C ILE A 84 -7.66 11.47 1.73
N ALA A 85 -7.29 11.96 2.92
CA ALA A 85 -6.37 11.23 3.80
C ALA A 85 -6.94 9.85 4.13
N PRO A 86 -6.11 8.79 4.17
CA PRO A 86 -6.55 7.47 4.57
C PRO A 86 -7.23 7.49 5.94
N GLN A 87 -8.36 6.77 6.07
CA GLN A 87 -9.19 6.72 7.27
C GLN A 87 -9.34 5.28 7.75
N ASN A 88 -9.72 5.11 9.03
CA ASN A 88 -9.97 3.80 9.62
C ASN A 88 -8.80 2.83 9.42
N LEU A 89 -7.56 3.33 9.58
CA LEU A 89 -6.36 2.50 9.47
C LEU A 89 -6.38 1.41 10.55
N VAL A 90 -6.38 0.16 10.11
CA VAL A 90 -6.27 -1.04 10.94
C VAL A 90 -4.97 -1.73 10.56
N VAL A 91 -4.13 -2.01 11.55
CA VAL A 91 -2.85 -2.71 11.38
C VAL A 91 -2.88 -3.97 12.26
N ASP A 92 -2.43 -5.08 11.70
CA ASP A 92 -2.27 -6.34 12.40
C ASP A 92 -0.81 -6.77 12.30
N ILE A 93 -0.16 -6.91 13.45
CA ILE A 93 1.24 -7.32 13.57
C ILE A 93 1.29 -8.64 14.30
N LEU A 94 1.54 -9.72 13.56
CA LEU A 94 1.64 -11.06 14.11
C LEU A 94 3.09 -11.35 14.49
N THR A 95 3.31 -11.61 15.78
CA THR A 95 4.56 -12.07 16.36
C THR A 95 4.40 -13.49 16.86
N SER A 96 5.46 -14.28 16.86
CA SER A 96 5.48 -15.63 17.42
C SER A 96 6.56 -15.72 18.47
N SER A 97 6.22 -16.25 19.67
CA SER A 97 7.20 -16.45 20.74
C SER A 97 8.36 -17.32 20.28
N GLY A 98 9.58 -16.85 20.50
CA GLY A 98 10.80 -17.55 20.09
C GLY A 98 11.04 -17.53 18.57
N SER A 99 10.47 -16.57 17.88
CA SER A 99 10.73 -16.31 16.47
C SER A 99 11.14 -14.86 16.27
N TYR A 100 12.10 -14.63 15.41
CA TYR A 100 12.52 -13.29 14.99
C TYR A 100 11.66 -12.75 13.83
N ASN A 101 10.75 -13.57 13.30
CA ASN A 101 9.89 -13.17 12.18
C ASN A 101 8.60 -12.55 12.68
N ILE A 102 8.18 -11.51 11.99
CA ILE A 102 6.85 -10.92 12.11
C ILE A 102 6.15 -10.91 10.76
N LEU A 103 4.84 -10.79 10.80
CA LEU A 103 4.00 -10.59 9.63
C LEU A 103 3.12 -9.38 9.86
N VAL A 104 3.19 -8.40 8.95
CA VAL A 104 2.43 -7.16 9.01
C VAL A 104 1.38 -7.15 7.92
N SER A 105 0.15 -6.82 8.27
CA SER A 105 -0.91 -6.51 7.31
C SER A 105 -1.63 -5.23 7.72
N ALA A 106 -2.18 -4.51 6.75
CA ALA A 106 -2.91 -3.29 7.00
C ALA A 106 -4.08 -3.11 6.03
N SER A 107 -5.08 -2.37 6.49
CA SER A 107 -6.19 -1.90 5.68
C SER A 107 -6.60 -0.49 6.11
N ALA A 108 -7.04 0.33 5.16
CA ALA A 108 -7.59 1.65 5.42
C ALA A 108 -8.51 2.07 4.28
N ASP A 109 -9.52 2.87 4.58
CA ASP A 109 -10.34 3.53 3.57
C ASP A 109 -9.51 4.61 2.88
N TYR A 110 -9.67 4.80 1.59
CA TYR A 110 -8.95 5.80 0.77
C TYR A 110 -7.44 5.64 0.71
N ALA A 111 -6.89 4.51 1.16
CA ALA A 111 -5.48 4.19 0.94
C ALA A 111 -5.27 3.61 -0.45
N THR A 112 -4.17 3.98 -1.08
CA THR A 112 -3.70 3.40 -2.36
C THR A 112 -2.58 2.40 -2.16
N SER A 113 -1.81 2.53 -1.08
CA SER A 113 -0.73 1.64 -0.67
C SER A 113 -0.32 1.94 0.77
N PHE A 114 0.63 1.16 1.29
CA PHE A 114 1.22 1.35 2.61
C PHE A 114 2.74 1.35 2.51
N GLU A 115 3.37 1.90 3.55
CA GLU A 115 4.81 1.81 3.81
C GLU A 115 5.02 1.36 5.24
N VAL A 116 5.97 0.43 5.47
CA VAL A 116 6.27 -0.14 6.78
C VAL A 116 7.73 0.12 7.15
N LEU A 117 7.93 0.76 8.32
CA LEU A 117 9.23 0.86 9.00
C LEU A 117 9.25 -0.15 10.13
N PHE A 118 10.24 -1.03 10.18
CA PHE A 118 10.33 -2.09 11.18
C PHE A 118 11.07 -1.68 12.47
N GLY A 119 11.80 -0.56 12.43
CA GLY A 119 12.43 0.04 13.61
C GLY A 119 13.75 -0.62 14.03
N ASP A 120 14.30 -1.52 13.24
CA ASP A 120 15.60 -2.20 13.48
C ASP A 120 16.79 -1.44 12.89
N GLU A 121 16.54 -0.60 11.88
CA GLU A 121 17.56 0.27 11.30
C GLU A 121 17.28 1.74 11.64
N ALA A 122 18.24 2.41 12.27
CA ALA A 122 18.15 3.84 12.54
C ALA A 122 18.20 4.62 11.21
N GLY A 123 17.04 5.10 10.74
CA GLY A 123 16.91 5.83 9.48
C GLY A 123 16.83 4.93 8.25
N GLY A 124 16.46 3.66 8.42
CA GLY A 124 16.17 2.74 7.32
C GLY A 124 15.02 3.22 6.43
N ASP A 125 15.05 2.79 5.18
CA ASP A 125 13.98 3.09 4.22
C ASP A 125 12.71 2.29 4.55
N ALA A 126 11.56 2.93 4.38
CA ALA A 126 10.28 2.25 4.53
C ALA A 126 10.09 1.20 3.42
N THR A 127 9.60 0.03 3.80
CA THR A 127 9.28 -1.03 2.85
C THR A 127 7.86 -0.84 2.30
N PRO A 128 7.67 -0.74 0.97
CA PRO A 128 6.35 -0.60 0.38
C PRO A 128 5.53 -1.89 0.53
N MET A 129 4.23 -1.74 0.78
CA MET A 129 3.26 -2.82 0.90
C MET A 129 1.98 -2.46 0.14
N GLN A 130 1.50 -3.35 -0.71
CA GLN A 130 0.28 -3.13 -1.50
C GLN A 130 -0.99 -3.45 -0.69
N ILE A 131 -2.12 -2.94 -1.16
CA ILE A 131 -3.42 -3.27 -0.56
C ILE A 131 -3.66 -4.78 -0.63
N GLY A 132 -4.02 -5.39 0.51
CA GLY A 132 -4.26 -6.83 0.62
C GLY A 132 -3.01 -7.70 0.70
N GLU A 133 -1.82 -7.10 0.67
CA GLU A 133 -0.56 -7.79 0.89
C GLU A 133 -0.28 -8.01 2.38
N GLN A 134 0.49 -9.08 2.67
CA GLN A 134 1.10 -9.31 3.97
C GLN A 134 2.61 -9.25 3.81
N LEU A 135 3.26 -8.41 4.60
CA LEU A 135 4.70 -8.19 4.54
C LEU A 135 5.38 -8.95 5.68
N SER A 136 6.34 -9.82 5.33
CA SER A 136 7.15 -10.54 6.30
C SER A 136 8.47 -9.82 6.54
N HIS A 137 8.90 -9.72 7.80
CA HIS A 137 10.18 -9.18 8.21
C HIS A 137 10.84 -10.07 9.25
N SER A 138 12.18 -10.16 9.23
CA SER A 138 12.97 -10.94 10.18
C SER A 138 14.00 -10.04 10.87
N TYR A 139 13.89 -9.91 12.18
CA TYR A 139 14.87 -9.21 12.99
C TYR A 139 16.13 -10.06 13.18
N GLU A 140 17.27 -9.41 13.35
CA GLU A 140 18.55 -10.13 13.60
C GLU A 140 18.72 -10.49 15.08
N LEU A 141 18.13 -9.73 15.97
CA LEU A 141 18.30 -9.86 17.43
C LEU A 141 16.95 -9.78 18.16
N ALA A 142 16.91 -10.38 19.35
CA ALA A 142 15.87 -10.09 20.32
C ALA A 142 15.97 -8.63 20.77
N GLY A 143 14.82 -8.00 21.00
CA GLY A 143 14.76 -6.60 21.37
C GLY A 143 13.36 -6.04 21.30
N THR A 144 13.26 -4.74 21.56
CA THR A 144 12.04 -3.97 21.42
C THR A 144 12.17 -3.06 20.21
N TYR A 145 11.21 -3.14 19.31
CA TYR A 145 11.19 -2.43 18.04
C TYR A 145 9.90 -1.65 17.88
N ASN A 146 9.99 -0.45 17.33
CA ASN A 146 8.81 0.36 17.03
C ASN A 146 8.45 0.21 15.55
N VAL A 147 7.42 -0.58 15.27
CA VAL A 147 6.91 -0.76 13.90
C VAL A 147 5.97 0.39 13.57
N THR A 148 6.23 1.07 12.46
CA THR A 148 5.36 2.16 11.98
C THR A 148 4.80 1.80 10.61
N VAL A 149 3.49 1.86 10.48
CA VAL A 149 2.78 1.67 9.20
C VAL A 149 2.17 2.99 8.78
N THR A 150 2.52 3.44 7.57
CA THR A 150 1.98 4.66 6.95
C THR A 150 1.06 4.27 5.80
N ALA A 151 -0.20 4.63 5.89
CA ALA A 151 -1.16 4.53 4.80
C ALA A 151 -1.02 5.77 3.89
N LEU A 152 -0.92 5.56 2.58
CA LEU A 152 -0.74 6.58 1.56
C LEU A 152 -2.03 6.78 0.77
N SER A 153 -2.41 8.04 0.54
CA SER A 153 -3.56 8.39 -0.30
C SER A 153 -3.28 8.37 -1.80
N GLY A 154 -2.01 8.22 -2.20
CA GLY A 154 -1.53 8.48 -3.56
C GLY A 154 -1.19 9.95 -3.82
N GLY A 155 -1.49 10.84 -2.89
CA GLY A 155 -1.12 12.26 -2.87
C GLY A 155 -0.31 12.62 -1.63
N ALA A 156 -0.43 13.86 -1.15
CA ALA A 156 0.32 14.36 -0.01
C ALA A 156 -0.22 13.87 1.34
N ALA A 157 -1.49 13.49 1.42
CA ALA A 157 -2.13 13.11 2.67
C ALA A 157 -1.80 11.66 3.07
N THR A 158 -1.43 11.46 4.33
CA THR A 158 -1.10 10.14 4.90
C THR A 158 -1.73 9.96 6.27
N THR A 159 -1.82 8.70 6.72
CA THR A 159 -2.22 8.36 8.09
C THR A 159 -1.27 7.30 8.62
N GLN A 160 -0.82 7.46 9.87
CA GLN A 160 0.18 6.59 10.48
C GLN A 160 -0.38 5.86 11.69
N TYR A 161 0.14 4.65 11.90
CA TYR A 161 0.02 3.83 13.10
C TYR A 161 1.40 3.40 13.54
N SER A 162 1.67 3.40 14.84
CA SER A 162 2.94 2.90 15.41
C SER A 162 2.64 2.02 16.62
N GLU A 163 3.36 0.91 16.70
CA GLU A 163 3.27 -0.04 17.80
C GLU A 163 4.66 -0.54 18.20
N GLU A 164 4.90 -0.59 19.50
CA GLU A 164 6.10 -1.20 20.06
C GLU A 164 5.88 -2.70 20.24
N ILE A 165 6.73 -3.51 19.61
CA ILE A 165 6.71 -4.97 19.69
C ILE A 165 7.95 -5.49 20.39
N THR A 166 7.84 -6.65 21.03
CA THR A 166 8.98 -7.33 21.68
C THR A 166 9.27 -8.64 20.94
N ILE A 167 10.49 -8.75 20.42
CA ILE A 167 11.04 -9.96 19.84
C ILE A 167 11.87 -10.67 20.90
N THR A 168 11.61 -11.95 21.12
CA THR A 168 12.28 -12.79 22.12
C THR A 168 13.13 -13.87 21.48
N ASP A 169 14.24 -14.22 22.14
CA ASP A 169 15.06 -15.34 21.72
C ASP A 169 14.24 -16.63 21.64
N PRO A 170 14.54 -17.51 20.68
CA PRO A 170 14.02 -18.87 20.69
C PRO A 170 14.34 -19.56 22.02
N PRO A 171 13.44 -20.38 22.56
CA PRO A 171 13.73 -21.13 23.76
C PRO A 171 14.98 -21.97 23.51
N VAL A 172 16.03 -21.74 24.32
CA VAL A 172 17.21 -22.61 24.29
C VAL A 172 16.73 -23.97 24.81
N PHE A 173 16.77 -24.98 23.95
CA PHE A 173 16.64 -26.34 24.41
C PHE A 173 17.97 -26.64 25.15
N ASP A 174 18.00 -26.39 26.43
CA ASP A 174 19.04 -26.85 27.32
C ASP A 174 18.95 -28.39 27.31
N GLY A 175 19.70 -28.95 26.37
CA GLY A 175 19.68 -30.38 26.07
C GLY A 175 19.62 -31.15 27.36
N PHE A 176 18.77 -32.15 27.47
CA PHE A 176 18.52 -33.00 28.62
C PHE A 176 19.45 -32.66 29.76
N SER A 177 18.94 -31.92 30.79
CA SER A 177 19.67 -31.88 32.04
C SER A 177 20.04 -33.32 32.27
N THR A 178 21.32 -33.62 32.28
CA THR A 178 21.87 -34.93 32.55
C THR A 178 20.94 -35.58 33.56
N PHE A 179 20.55 -36.80 33.26
CA PHE A 179 19.97 -37.69 34.26
C PHE A 179 21.00 -37.82 35.40
N GLU A 180 21.27 -36.72 36.09
CA GLU A 180 21.83 -36.69 37.40
C GLU A 180 20.71 -37.10 38.31
N ASP A 181 20.87 -38.28 38.82
CA ASP A 181 20.09 -38.96 39.81
C ASP A 181 19.29 -40.19 39.36
N PHE A 182 19.90 -41.05 38.58
CA PHE A 182 19.65 -42.47 38.75
C PHE A 182 20.72 -43.13 39.63
N GLU A 183 21.40 -42.38 40.53
CA GLU A 183 22.21 -42.94 41.60
C GLU A 183 21.37 -43.25 42.86
N GLY A 184 20.07 -43.16 42.78
CA GLY A 184 19.15 -43.66 43.79
C GLY A 184 18.77 -45.08 43.51
N GLU A 185 19.54 -46.06 44.11
CA GLU A 185 19.16 -47.43 44.32
C GLU A 185 18.43 -48.13 43.15
N VAL A 186 19.22 -48.68 42.22
CA VAL A 186 18.74 -49.77 41.36
C VAL A 186 18.31 -50.91 42.29
N PRO A 187 17.01 -51.23 42.41
CA PRO A 187 16.62 -52.47 43.10
C PRO A 187 17.32 -53.61 42.35
N GLY A 188 18.16 -54.36 43.05
CA GLY A 188 19.06 -55.36 42.47
C GLY A 188 18.41 -56.55 41.74
N ASN A 189 17.60 -56.33 40.75
CA ASN A 189 17.00 -57.38 39.93
C ASN A 189 16.63 -56.91 38.51
N PHE A 190 17.35 -56.00 37.90
CA PHE A 190 17.29 -55.80 36.44
C PHE A 190 18.48 -56.49 35.79
N SER A 191 18.31 -57.72 35.43
CA SER A 191 19.16 -58.47 34.52
C SER A 191 18.87 -57.97 33.07
N PHE A 192 19.75 -57.12 32.50
CA PHE A 192 19.74 -56.86 31.05
C PHE A 192 20.31 -58.11 30.34
N GLY A 193 19.44 -59.04 30.04
CA GLY A 193 19.75 -60.10 29.08
C GLY A 193 19.60 -59.55 27.68
N GLY A 194 20.67 -59.41 26.97
CA GLY A 194 20.62 -59.15 25.51
C GLY A 194 21.62 -58.14 25.05
N VAL A 195 22.75 -58.63 24.62
CA VAL A 195 23.80 -57.92 23.91
C VAL A 195 23.26 -57.52 22.54
N GLY A 196 23.00 -56.26 22.36
CA GLY A 196 22.80 -55.66 21.03
C GLY A 196 23.85 -54.57 20.85
N ASN A 197 24.90 -54.87 20.08
CA ASN A 197 25.84 -53.85 19.63
C ASN A 197 25.10 -52.85 18.74
N VAL A 198 24.93 -51.62 19.22
CA VAL A 198 24.54 -50.51 18.37
C VAL A 198 25.85 -49.88 17.86
N GLN A 199 26.15 -50.11 16.63
CA GLN A 199 27.16 -49.33 15.91
C GLN A 199 26.56 -48.00 15.52
N VAL A 200 27.13 -46.91 16.03
CA VAL A 200 26.86 -45.57 15.52
C VAL A 200 27.72 -45.39 14.27
N VAL A 201 27.07 -45.14 13.16
CA VAL A 201 27.67 -44.66 11.91
C VAL A 201 27.48 -43.18 11.82
#